data_8cedcc07e966a9cb37ff9e5ca29510e3
#
_entry.id   8cedcc07e966a9cb37ff9e5ca29510e3
#
_cell.length_a   1.000
_cell.length_b   1.000
_cell.length_c   1.000
_cell.angle_alpha   90.00
_cell.angle_beta   90.00
_cell.angle_gamma   90.00
#
_symmetry.space_group_name_H-M   'P 1'
#
loop_
_entity.id
_entity.type
_entity.pdbx_description
1 polymer ?
#
loop_
_entity_poly.entity_id
_entity_poly.type
_entity_poly.pdbx_seq_one_letter_code
_entity_poly.pdbx_strand_id
1 'polypeptide(L)'
;GLKQIDPVGSHGEAILDYSLYDARRAGFETVVFIIKHEIEADFKATVGRRAEKSGMEIRYAFQQVDMLPEGYTLPEGRVKPWGTAHAILCAQGQIDAPFPVINADDYYGPAAYREIFTYLSAHADGEYYEYAMVGFRLENTVSENGSVSRGVCVADEGGYLASVTERTRIEQYAGGIHYTENGGESWQDLPGDTTVSMNLFGFTPSFVQEVRAGFPAFLKGAMAENPLKGEYFLPSVVSRLIGEGKARVKVLTSPDKWYGVTYQQDKPVVVAALAAKTAEGLYPDGLWEN
;
A
#
# COMPACT_ATOMS: atom_id res chain seq x y z
N GLY A 1 -14.35 14.72 -1.26
CA GLY A 1 -14.69 13.48 -1.98
C GLY A 1 -13.75 12.36 -1.59
N LEU A 2 -14.22 11.13 -1.70
CA LEU A 2 -13.41 9.93 -1.43
C LEU A 2 -12.43 9.76 -2.60
N LYS A 3 -11.13 9.97 -2.36
CA LYS A 3 -10.07 9.83 -3.39
C LYS A 3 -10.05 8.45 -4.05
N GLN A 4 -10.45 7.40 -3.31
CA GLN A 4 -10.47 6.02 -3.76
C GLN A 4 -11.49 5.73 -4.87
N ILE A 5 -12.49 6.59 -5.05
CA ILE A 5 -13.54 6.43 -6.07
C ILE A 5 -13.53 7.57 -7.09
N ASP A 6 -12.54 8.45 -7.03
CA ASP A 6 -12.42 9.59 -7.98
C ASP A 6 -12.03 9.07 -9.36
N PRO A 7 -12.84 9.37 -10.41
CA PRO A 7 -12.60 8.82 -11.74
C PRO A 7 -11.28 9.31 -12.35
N VAL A 8 -10.54 8.39 -12.96
CA VAL A 8 -9.31 8.64 -13.72
C VAL A 8 -9.35 8.02 -15.13
N GLY A 9 -10.23 7.04 -15.36
CA GLY A 9 -10.47 6.40 -16.64
C GLY A 9 -11.63 7.01 -17.40
N SER A 10 -11.71 6.73 -18.71
CA SER A 10 -12.70 7.28 -19.64
C SER A 10 -14.14 6.80 -19.37
N HIS A 11 -14.29 5.65 -18.72
CA HIS A 11 -15.58 5.04 -18.38
C HIS A 11 -15.90 5.13 -16.88
N GLY A 12 -15.24 6.05 -16.17
CA GLY A 12 -15.44 6.30 -14.75
C GLY A 12 -14.66 5.40 -13.81
N GLU A 13 -13.67 4.68 -14.34
CA GLU A 13 -12.79 3.85 -13.54
C GLU A 13 -11.95 4.71 -12.60
N ALA A 14 -11.84 4.28 -11.34
CA ALA A 14 -10.90 4.80 -10.36
C ALA A 14 -9.53 4.10 -10.50
N ILE A 15 -8.49 4.62 -9.85
CA ILE A 15 -7.17 3.96 -9.79
C ILE A 15 -7.30 2.51 -9.31
N LEU A 16 -8.17 2.27 -8.32
CA LEU A 16 -8.41 0.94 -7.77
C LEU A 16 -8.92 -0.07 -8.81
N ASP A 17 -9.68 0.37 -9.82
CA ASP A 17 -10.15 -0.52 -10.88
C ASP A 17 -8.97 -1.07 -11.71
N TYR A 18 -7.96 -0.24 -11.99
CA TYR A 18 -6.72 -0.68 -12.66
C TYR A 18 -5.91 -1.63 -11.79
N SER A 19 -5.85 -1.39 -10.48
CA SER A 19 -5.21 -2.29 -9.53
C SER A 19 -5.87 -3.67 -9.52
N LEU A 20 -7.20 -3.74 -9.52
CA LEU A 20 -7.95 -5.00 -9.61
C LEU A 20 -7.71 -5.71 -10.94
N TYR A 21 -7.71 -4.97 -12.04
CA TYR A 21 -7.47 -5.51 -13.36
C TYR A 21 -6.07 -6.15 -13.45
N ASP A 22 -5.04 -5.45 -12.98
CA ASP A 22 -3.67 -5.95 -12.97
C ASP A 22 -3.50 -7.15 -12.00
N ALA A 23 -4.09 -7.08 -10.82
CA ALA A 23 -4.08 -8.18 -9.85
C ALA A 23 -4.74 -9.44 -10.43
N ARG A 24 -5.90 -9.30 -11.08
CA ARG A 24 -6.60 -10.42 -11.73
C ARG A 24 -5.74 -11.04 -12.83
N ARG A 25 -5.12 -10.23 -13.66
CA ARG A 25 -4.21 -10.70 -14.73
C ARG A 25 -2.97 -11.40 -14.20
N ALA A 26 -2.48 -11.00 -13.04
CA ALA A 26 -1.34 -11.63 -12.37
C ALA A 26 -1.68 -13.01 -11.80
N GLY A 27 -2.97 -13.30 -11.53
CA GLY A 27 -3.46 -14.59 -11.03
C GLY A 27 -4.15 -14.51 -9.67
N PHE A 28 -4.31 -13.33 -9.07
CA PHE A 28 -5.10 -13.20 -7.85
C PHE A 28 -6.59 -13.44 -8.14
N GLU A 29 -7.25 -14.19 -7.26
CA GLU A 29 -8.64 -14.61 -7.43
C GLU A 29 -9.61 -13.98 -6.43
N THR A 30 -9.08 -13.41 -5.34
CA THR A 30 -9.86 -12.81 -4.28
C THR A 30 -9.36 -11.39 -3.99
N VAL A 31 -10.28 -10.46 -3.75
CA VAL A 31 -9.98 -9.14 -3.22
C VAL A 31 -10.73 -8.92 -1.91
N VAL A 32 -10.02 -8.37 -0.92
CA VAL A 32 -10.61 -7.93 0.35
C VAL A 32 -10.54 -6.40 0.40
N PHE A 33 -11.68 -5.74 0.33
CA PHE A 33 -11.77 -4.30 0.54
C PHE A 33 -11.90 -4.00 2.02
N ILE A 34 -10.95 -3.23 2.55
CA ILE A 34 -10.99 -2.74 3.93
C ILE A 34 -11.50 -1.32 3.89
N ILE A 35 -12.72 -1.12 4.33
CA ILE A 35 -13.43 0.17 4.26
C ILE A 35 -14.01 0.53 5.63
N LYS A 36 -14.59 1.73 5.74
CA LYS A 36 -15.42 2.13 6.87
C LYS A 36 -16.88 1.88 6.55
N HIS A 37 -17.70 1.60 7.56
CA HIS A 37 -19.16 1.42 7.36
C HIS A 37 -19.82 2.65 6.74
N GLU A 38 -19.34 3.85 7.09
CA GLU A 38 -19.91 5.11 6.60
C GLU A 38 -19.85 5.27 5.08
N ILE A 39 -18.92 4.58 4.42
CA ILE A 39 -18.77 4.64 2.95
C ILE A 39 -19.24 3.37 2.24
N GLU A 40 -19.74 2.38 2.97
CA GLU A 40 -20.04 1.05 2.42
C GLU A 40 -21.02 1.12 1.25
N ALA A 41 -22.12 1.83 1.40
CA ALA A 41 -23.16 1.94 0.37
C ALA A 41 -22.62 2.58 -0.92
N ASP A 42 -21.93 3.70 -0.80
CA ASP A 42 -21.35 4.43 -1.94
C ASP A 42 -20.23 3.62 -2.59
N PHE A 43 -19.38 2.98 -1.80
CA PHE A 43 -18.29 2.14 -2.30
C PHE A 43 -18.82 0.94 -3.09
N LYS A 44 -19.81 0.21 -2.53
CA LYS A 44 -20.44 -0.92 -3.21
C LYS A 44 -21.19 -0.52 -4.48
N ALA A 45 -21.85 0.64 -4.47
CA ALA A 45 -22.57 1.15 -5.65
C ALA A 45 -21.65 1.61 -6.80
N THR A 46 -20.39 1.87 -6.51
CA THR A 46 -19.38 2.38 -7.48
C THR A 46 -18.31 1.32 -7.75
N VAL A 47 -17.23 1.32 -6.98
CA VAL A 47 -16.10 0.38 -7.15
C VAL A 47 -16.53 -1.06 -6.99
N GLY A 48 -17.35 -1.37 -5.97
CA GLY A 48 -17.84 -2.74 -5.72
C GLY A 48 -18.57 -3.32 -6.94
N ARG A 49 -19.50 -2.57 -7.52
CA ARG A 49 -20.23 -2.99 -8.74
C ARG A 49 -19.32 -3.26 -9.94
N ARG A 50 -18.27 -2.44 -10.12
CA ARG A 50 -17.27 -2.67 -11.17
C ARG A 50 -16.40 -3.89 -10.84
N ALA A 51 -15.97 -4.02 -9.58
CA ALA A 51 -15.17 -5.14 -9.11
C ALA A 51 -15.88 -6.51 -9.33
N GLU A 52 -17.21 -6.58 -9.18
CA GLU A 52 -18.01 -7.80 -9.47
C GLU A 52 -17.82 -8.29 -10.90
N LYS A 53 -17.56 -7.38 -11.84
CA LYS A 53 -17.30 -7.75 -13.25
C LYS A 53 -15.90 -8.32 -13.47
N SER A 54 -14.99 -8.22 -12.51
CA SER A 54 -13.62 -8.74 -12.62
C SER A 54 -13.55 -10.27 -12.62
N GLY A 55 -14.61 -10.94 -12.15
CA GLY A 55 -14.62 -12.38 -11.91
C GLY A 55 -13.82 -12.82 -10.69
N MET A 56 -13.34 -11.88 -9.87
CA MET A 56 -12.71 -12.17 -8.57
C MET A 56 -13.78 -12.37 -7.49
N GLU A 57 -13.45 -13.15 -6.47
CA GLU A 57 -14.23 -13.19 -5.24
C GLU A 57 -14.06 -11.88 -4.48
N ILE A 58 -15.17 -11.22 -4.16
CA ILE A 58 -15.19 -9.92 -3.47
C ILE A 58 -15.53 -10.14 -2.01
N ARG A 59 -14.63 -9.75 -1.12
CA ARG A 59 -14.84 -9.77 0.33
C ARG A 59 -14.72 -8.34 0.88
N TYR A 60 -15.44 -8.07 1.96
CA TYR A 60 -15.42 -6.78 2.66
C TYR A 60 -15.01 -6.97 4.11
N ALA A 61 -14.15 -6.10 4.59
CA ALA A 61 -13.79 -5.96 5.98
C ALA A 61 -13.96 -4.49 6.40
N PHE A 62 -14.25 -4.27 7.68
CA PHE A 62 -14.56 -2.94 8.17
C PHE A 62 -13.56 -2.53 9.26
N GLN A 63 -12.85 -1.44 9.01
CA GLN A 63 -11.97 -0.85 10.00
C GLN A 63 -12.75 0.18 10.83
N GLN A 64 -12.98 -0.14 12.12
CA GLN A 64 -13.64 0.73 13.07
C GLN A 64 -12.68 1.10 14.19
N VAL A 65 -12.81 2.33 14.71
CA VAL A 65 -11.93 2.84 15.77
C VAL A 65 -12.11 2.13 17.12
N ASP A 66 -13.27 1.54 17.33
CA ASP A 66 -13.66 0.79 18.54
C ASP A 66 -13.36 -0.71 18.47
N MET A 67 -12.80 -1.20 17.36
CA MET A 67 -12.32 -2.58 17.26
C MET A 67 -10.99 -2.74 18.02
N LEU A 68 -11.14 -2.86 19.33
CA LEU A 68 -10.04 -2.98 20.29
C LEU A 68 -10.06 -4.34 20.98
N PRO A 69 -8.90 -4.86 21.43
CA PRO A 69 -8.86 -6.08 22.22
C PRO A 69 -9.48 -5.87 23.61
N GLU A 70 -9.83 -6.97 24.25
CA GLU A 70 -10.38 -6.96 25.60
C GLU A 70 -9.47 -6.19 26.57
N GLY A 71 -10.10 -5.39 27.44
CA GLY A 71 -9.40 -4.56 28.43
C GLY A 71 -9.00 -3.17 27.93
N TYR A 72 -9.24 -2.85 26.67
CA TYR A 72 -9.01 -1.51 26.12
C TYR A 72 -10.32 -0.81 25.81
N THR A 73 -10.35 0.49 26.06
CA THR A 73 -11.49 1.36 25.75
C THR A 73 -11.06 2.46 24.78
N LEU A 74 -11.98 2.86 23.91
CA LEU A 74 -11.71 3.94 22.96
C LEU A 74 -11.47 5.25 23.71
N PRO A 75 -10.34 5.94 23.48
CA PRO A 75 -10.09 7.26 24.07
C PRO A 75 -11.17 8.26 23.66
N GLU A 76 -11.62 9.06 24.62
CA GLU A 76 -12.58 10.12 24.35
C GLU A 76 -12.03 11.10 23.29
N GLY A 77 -12.86 11.40 22.28
CA GLY A 77 -12.49 12.29 21.19
C GLY A 77 -11.64 11.65 20.07
N ARG A 78 -11.30 10.37 20.16
CA ARG A 78 -10.59 9.71 19.06
C ARG A 78 -11.55 9.37 17.91
N VAL A 79 -11.24 9.90 16.73
CA VAL A 79 -11.93 9.61 15.46
C VAL A 79 -10.99 8.99 14.42
N LYS A 80 -9.67 9.09 14.64
CA LYS A 80 -8.66 8.59 13.71
C LYS A 80 -8.54 7.07 13.79
N PRO A 81 -8.56 6.34 12.67
CA PRO A 81 -8.25 4.90 12.64
C PRO A 81 -6.90 4.59 13.27
N TRP A 82 -6.73 3.34 13.73
CA TRP A 82 -5.50 2.91 14.40
C TRP A 82 -4.33 2.57 13.46
N GLY A 83 -4.43 2.89 12.18
CA GLY A 83 -3.36 2.73 11.21
C GLY A 83 -3.50 1.50 10.31
N THR A 84 -2.51 1.32 9.41
CA THR A 84 -2.56 0.32 8.35
C THR A 84 -2.42 -1.12 8.85
N ALA A 85 -1.66 -1.37 9.91
CA ALA A 85 -1.60 -2.71 10.50
C ALA A 85 -2.92 -3.08 11.18
N HIS A 86 -3.59 -2.14 11.86
CA HIS A 86 -4.93 -2.38 12.41
C HIS A 86 -5.96 -2.67 11.30
N ALA A 87 -5.84 -2.06 10.14
CA ALA A 87 -6.70 -2.39 9.00
C ALA A 87 -6.58 -3.87 8.62
N ILE A 88 -5.36 -4.40 8.55
CA ILE A 88 -5.11 -5.84 8.29
C ILE A 88 -5.74 -6.70 9.39
N LEU A 89 -5.60 -6.29 10.66
CA LEU A 89 -6.22 -7.00 11.79
C LEU A 89 -7.74 -7.06 11.67
N CYS A 90 -8.38 -5.97 11.23
CA CYS A 90 -9.82 -5.94 10.99
C CYS A 90 -10.26 -6.89 9.86
N ALA A 91 -9.37 -7.22 8.94
CA ALA A 91 -9.62 -8.15 7.84
C ALA A 91 -9.28 -9.61 8.17
N GLN A 92 -8.83 -9.93 9.38
CA GLN A 92 -8.31 -11.25 9.76
C GLN A 92 -9.23 -12.43 9.41
N GLY A 93 -10.55 -12.26 9.51
CA GLY A 93 -11.53 -13.30 9.19
C GLY A 93 -11.78 -13.49 7.70
N GLN A 94 -11.17 -12.66 6.85
CA GLN A 94 -11.31 -12.68 5.40
C GLN A 94 -10.02 -13.15 4.69
N ILE A 95 -8.93 -13.36 5.46
CA ILE A 95 -7.60 -13.71 4.94
C ILE A 95 -7.31 -15.16 5.29
N ASP A 96 -7.24 -16.01 4.25
CA ASP A 96 -7.05 -17.46 4.36
C ASP A 96 -5.89 -18.00 3.50
N ALA A 97 -5.19 -17.14 2.77
CA ALA A 97 -4.08 -17.47 1.87
C ALA A 97 -3.02 -16.37 1.86
N PRO A 98 -1.84 -16.58 1.28
CA PRO A 98 -0.89 -15.49 1.03
C PRO A 98 -1.52 -14.34 0.27
N PHE A 99 -1.19 -13.11 0.63
CA PHE A 99 -1.86 -11.92 0.13
C PHE A 99 -0.94 -10.72 -0.01
N PRO A 100 -1.07 -9.89 -1.05
CA PRO A 100 -0.48 -8.57 -1.08
C PRO A 100 -1.37 -7.54 -0.40
N VAL A 101 -0.75 -6.48 0.07
CA VAL A 101 -1.42 -5.27 0.58
C VAL A 101 -1.02 -4.11 -0.31
N ILE A 102 -2.02 -3.33 -0.72
CA ILE A 102 -1.83 -2.12 -1.54
C ILE A 102 -2.62 -0.95 -0.95
N ASN A 103 -2.20 0.25 -1.30
CA ASN A 103 -3.02 1.44 -1.12
C ASN A 103 -4.05 1.52 -2.26
N ALA A 104 -5.30 1.83 -1.92
CA ALA A 104 -6.39 1.85 -2.88
C ALA A 104 -6.33 3.02 -3.88
N ASP A 105 -5.57 4.05 -3.56
CA ASP A 105 -5.42 5.28 -4.36
C ASP A 105 -4.06 5.37 -5.11
N ASP A 106 -3.30 4.27 -5.13
CA ASP A 106 -2.02 4.15 -5.80
C ASP A 106 -2.09 3.24 -7.03
N TYR A 107 -1.54 3.71 -8.15
CA TYR A 107 -1.33 2.89 -9.34
C TYR A 107 0.08 2.31 -9.35
N TYR A 108 0.19 1.00 -9.34
CA TYR A 108 1.47 0.27 -9.25
C TYR A 108 1.97 -0.28 -10.58
N GLY A 109 1.08 -0.47 -11.55
CA GLY A 109 1.38 -1.11 -12.83
C GLY A 109 1.39 -2.64 -12.79
N PRO A 110 1.25 -3.31 -13.95
CA PRO A 110 1.06 -4.76 -14.03
C PRO A 110 2.28 -5.57 -13.58
N ALA A 111 3.51 -5.04 -13.75
CA ALA A 111 4.72 -5.76 -13.36
C ALA A 111 4.77 -5.99 -11.84
N ALA A 112 4.37 -5.01 -11.04
CA ALA A 112 4.36 -5.15 -9.59
C ALA A 112 3.48 -6.31 -9.11
N TYR A 113 2.28 -6.45 -9.65
CA TYR A 113 1.36 -7.54 -9.31
C TYR A 113 1.88 -8.90 -9.76
N ARG A 114 2.49 -8.99 -10.94
CA ARG A 114 3.09 -10.22 -11.45
C ARG A 114 4.25 -10.68 -10.57
N GLU A 115 5.15 -9.76 -10.20
CA GLU A 115 6.31 -10.06 -9.35
C GLU A 115 5.87 -10.56 -7.98
N ILE A 116 4.94 -9.86 -7.32
CA ILE A 116 4.48 -10.25 -5.98
C ILE A 116 3.68 -11.56 -6.01
N PHE A 117 2.85 -11.78 -7.03
CA PHE A 117 2.11 -13.04 -7.20
C PHE A 117 3.06 -14.22 -7.39
N THR A 118 4.06 -14.07 -8.26
CA THR A 118 5.06 -15.11 -8.54
C THR A 118 5.81 -15.48 -7.26
N TYR A 119 6.24 -14.50 -6.48
CA TYR A 119 6.95 -14.74 -5.22
C TYR A 119 6.06 -15.48 -4.20
N LEU A 120 4.88 -14.96 -3.93
CA LEU A 120 3.96 -15.53 -2.94
C LEU A 120 3.49 -16.94 -3.30
N SER A 121 3.38 -17.24 -4.60
CA SER A 121 3.00 -18.58 -5.09
C SER A 121 4.11 -19.62 -4.95
N ALA A 122 5.37 -19.17 -4.91
CA ALA A 122 6.54 -20.06 -4.90
C ALA A 122 7.18 -20.23 -3.52
N HIS A 123 6.80 -19.42 -2.53
CA HIS A 123 7.42 -19.41 -1.21
C HIS A 123 6.38 -19.62 -0.09
N ALA A 124 6.78 -20.33 0.94
CA ALA A 124 5.98 -20.57 2.13
C ALA A 124 6.85 -20.33 3.38
N ASP A 125 6.20 -20.07 4.50
CA ASP A 125 6.88 -19.93 5.77
C ASP A 125 7.63 -21.21 6.14
N GLY A 126 8.84 -21.07 6.68
CA GLY A 126 9.72 -22.14 7.13
C GLY A 126 10.47 -21.71 8.37
N GLU A 127 11.79 -21.62 8.28
CA GLU A 127 12.64 -21.06 9.36
C GLU A 127 12.30 -19.59 9.62
N TYR A 128 11.94 -18.86 8.55
CA TYR A 128 11.47 -17.48 8.59
C TYR A 128 10.06 -17.38 8.00
N TYR A 129 9.34 -16.35 8.38
CA TYR A 129 8.20 -15.89 7.60
C TYR A 129 8.69 -15.33 6.26
N GLU A 130 8.15 -15.84 5.17
CA GLU A 130 8.57 -15.48 3.81
C GLU A 130 7.69 -14.37 3.25
N TYR A 131 8.10 -13.15 3.46
CA TYR A 131 7.43 -11.96 2.96
C TYR A 131 8.17 -11.34 1.79
N ALA A 132 7.51 -10.45 1.09
CA ALA A 132 8.10 -9.68 0.01
C ALA A 132 7.56 -8.24 0.00
N MET A 133 8.26 -7.38 -0.70
CA MET A 133 7.77 -6.06 -1.07
C MET A 133 8.17 -5.76 -2.51
N VAL A 134 7.40 -4.93 -3.20
CA VAL A 134 7.81 -4.41 -4.50
C VAL A 134 8.41 -3.02 -4.29
N GLY A 135 9.70 -2.89 -4.60
CA GLY A 135 10.42 -1.63 -4.62
C GLY A 135 10.27 -0.92 -5.97
N PHE A 136 10.20 0.38 -5.92
CA PHE A 136 10.17 1.26 -7.09
C PHE A 136 11.42 2.14 -7.11
N ARG A 137 11.83 2.56 -8.30
CA ARG A 137 12.88 3.57 -8.44
C ARG A 137 12.33 4.91 -7.97
N LEU A 138 13.07 5.63 -7.14
CA LEU A 138 12.66 6.92 -6.59
C LEU A 138 12.20 7.89 -7.68
N GLU A 139 12.95 7.99 -8.78
CA GLU A 139 12.64 8.85 -9.93
C GLU A 139 11.26 8.57 -10.57
N ASN A 140 10.73 7.34 -10.39
CA ASN A 140 9.42 6.93 -10.85
C ASN A 140 8.28 7.22 -9.86
N THR A 141 8.58 7.87 -8.73
CA THR A 141 7.61 8.08 -7.64
C THR A 141 7.52 9.52 -7.13
N VAL A 142 8.30 10.43 -7.68
CA VAL A 142 8.30 11.85 -7.29
C VAL A 142 7.24 12.63 -8.05
N SER A 143 6.84 13.78 -7.50
CA SER A 143 5.90 14.71 -8.11
C SER A 143 6.64 15.99 -8.51
N GLU A 144 6.28 16.54 -9.67
CA GLU A 144 6.73 17.88 -10.09
C GLU A 144 5.99 19.01 -9.36
N ASN A 145 4.91 18.66 -8.65
CA ASN A 145 4.01 19.63 -8.01
C ASN A 145 4.39 19.92 -6.54
N GLY A 146 5.39 19.24 -6.01
CA GLY A 146 5.85 19.48 -4.63
C GLY A 146 6.59 18.31 -4.03
N SER A 147 6.84 18.42 -2.73
CA SER A 147 7.55 17.39 -1.98
C SER A 147 6.72 16.13 -1.77
N VAL A 148 7.41 15.00 -1.68
CA VAL A 148 6.82 13.70 -1.36
C VAL A 148 7.54 13.06 -0.16
N SER A 149 6.89 12.11 0.48
CA SER A 149 7.45 11.27 1.55
C SER A 149 7.62 9.84 1.03
N ARG A 150 8.80 9.22 1.26
CA ARG A 150 9.09 7.86 0.77
C ARG A 150 9.93 7.08 1.77
N GLY A 151 9.59 5.81 1.92
CA GLY A 151 10.43 4.85 2.64
C GLY A 151 11.61 4.41 1.80
N VAL A 152 12.79 4.96 2.05
CA VAL A 152 14.03 4.57 1.37
C VAL A 152 14.49 3.21 1.89
N CYS A 153 14.60 2.23 0.99
CA CYS A 153 14.91 0.85 1.31
C CYS A 153 16.38 0.54 1.10
N VAL A 154 16.95 -0.24 2.02
CA VAL A 154 18.26 -0.87 1.87
C VAL A 154 18.06 -2.37 1.89
N ALA A 155 18.56 -3.05 0.85
CA ALA A 155 18.58 -4.51 0.77
C ALA A 155 19.97 -5.03 1.12
N ASP A 156 20.02 -6.23 1.73
CA ASP A 156 21.24 -6.97 1.98
C ASP A 156 21.77 -7.64 0.68
N GLU A 157 22.88 -8.35 0.76
CA GLU A 157 23.50 -9.07 -0.35
C GLU A 157 22.59 -10.17 -0.95
N GLY A 158 21.68 -10.73 -0.16
CA GLY A 158 20.66 -11.70 -0.56
C GLY A 158 19.45 -11.07 -1.24
N GLY A 159 19.38 -9.73 -1.29
CA GLY A 159 18.23 -8.98 -1.80
C GLY A 159 17.04 -8.95 -0.85
N TYR A 160 17.28 -9.15 0.45
CA TYR A 160 16.27 -9.01 1.49
C TYR A 160 16.35 -7.64 2.15
N LEU A 161 15.21 -7.12 2.55
CA LEU A 161 15.10 -5.82 3.18
C LEU A 161 15.86 -5.80 4.52
N ALA A 162 16.90 -4.96 4.60
CA ALA A 162 17.66 -4.72 5.82
C ALA A 162 17.08 -3.56 6.62
N SER A 163 16.66 -2.50 5.95
CA SER A 163 16.05 -1.34 6.61
C SER A 163 15.16 -0.54 5.66
N VAL A 164 14.21 0.20 6.25
CA VAL A 164 13.44 1.24 5.59
C VAL A 164 13.57 2.52 6.41
N THR A 165 13.97 3.60 5.75
CA THR A 165 14.06 4.92 6.38
C THR A 165 13.07 5.86 5.71
N GLU A 166 12.09 6.33 6.48
CA GLU A 166 11.12 7.31 5.97
C GLU A 166 11.82 8.67 5.80
N ARG A 167 11.82 9.18 4.57
CA ARG A 167 12.25 10.53 4.22
C ARG A 167 11.02 11.36 3.97
N THR A 168 10.69 12.24 4.89
CA THR A 168 9.39 12.95 4.92
C THR A 168 9.31 14.12 3.94
N ARG A 169 10.45 14.59 3.42
CA ARG A 169 10.48 15.67 2.46
C ARG A 169 11.55 15.44 1.40
N ILE A 170 11.09 14.92 0.26
CA ILE A 170 11.89 14.68 -0.94
C ILE A 170 11.35 15.60 -2.04
N GLU A 171 12.23 16.27 -2.77
CA GLU A 171 11.88 17.20 -3.85
C GLU A 171 12.74 16.95 -5.09
N GLN A 172 12.14 17.17 -6.26
CA GLN A 172 12.90 17.28 -7.51
C GLN A 172 13.43 18.70 -7.68
N TYR A 173 14.61 18.82 -8.27
CA TYR A 173 15.22 20.07 -8.67
C TYR A 173 15.98 19.87 -10.01
N ALA A 174 16.50 20.94 -10.61
CA ALA A 174 17.17 20.88 -11.92
C ALA A 174 18.40 19.94 -11.96
N GLY A 175 19.00 19.63 -10.80
CA GLY A 175 20.16 18.74 -10.68
C GLY A 175 19.82 17.30 -10.32
N GLY A 176 18.57 16.97 -10.00
CA GLY A 176 18.18 15.63 -9.58
C GLY A 176 17.10 15.59 -8.51
N ILE A 177 17.27 14.71 -7.53
CA ILE A 177 16.35 14.52 -6.41
C ILE A 177 17.13 14.68 -5.11
N HIS A 178 16.58 15.39 -4.15
CA HIS A 178 17.18 15.60 -2.84
C HIS A 178 16.15 15.51 -1.70
N TYR A 179 16.61 15.33 -0.49
CA TYR A 179 15.77 15.34 0.70
C TYR A 179 16.36 16.22 1.81
N THR A 180 15.50 16.63 2.72
CA THR A 180 15.88 17.35 3.94
C THR A 180 15.25 16.71 5.16
N GLU A 181 15.97 16.78 6.30
CA GLU A 181 15.48 16.32 7.61
C GLU A 181 15.30 17.49 8.60
N ASN A 182 15.70 18.69 8.21
CA ASN A 182 15.71 19.89 9.07
C ASN A 182 14.94 21.06 8.47
N GLY A 183 13.85 20.78 7.76
CA GLY A 183 12.94 21.79 7.24
C GLY A 183 13.47 22.56 6.02
N GLY A 184 14.57 22.11 5.41
CA GLY A 184 15.18 22.73 4.23
C GLY A 184 16.43 23.57 4.53
N GLU A 185 16.95 23.53 5.77
CA GLU A 185 18.21 24.18 6.11
C GLU A 185 19.40 23.50 5.42
N SER A 186 19.32 22.20 5.23
CA SER A 186 20.31 21.43 4.44
C SER A 186 19.62 20.38 3.61
N TRP A 187 20.22 20.05 2.47
CA TRP A 187 19.72 19.08 1.52
C TRP A 187 20.79 18.03 1.20
N GLN A 188 20.35 16.80 1.02
CA GLN A 188 21.19 15.67 0.62
C GLN A 188 20.61 15.04 -0.66
N ASP A 189 21.48 14.79 -1.64
CA ASP A 189 21.08 14.16 -2.88
C ASP A 189 20.71 12.68 -2.67
N LEU A 190 19.70 12.25 -3.40
CA LEU A 190 19.30 10.85 -3.54
C LEU A 190 19.41 10.45 -5.00
N PRO A 191 20.14 9.38 -5.34
CA PRO A 191 20.14 8.84 -6.69
C PRO A 191 18.72 8.48 -7.16
N GLY A 192 18.40 8.75 -8.42
CA GLY A 192 17.07 8.47 -8.98
C GLY A 192 16.71 6.98 -8.97
N ASP A 193 17.72 6.10 -9.03
CA ASP A 193 17.57 4.64 -8.96
C ASP A 193 17.48 4.08 -7.53
N THR A 194 17.49 4.94 -6.50
CA THR A 194 17.26 4.54 -5.11
C THR A 194 15.94 3.76 -5.00
N THR A 195 15.98 2.60 -4.36
CA THR A 195 14.78 1.78 -4.12
C THR A 195 13.94 2.39 -2.99
N VAL A 196 12.67 2.60 -3.29
CA VAL A 196 11.70 3.10 -2.29
C VAL A 196 10.49 2.18 -2.18
N SER A 197 9.91 2.16 -0.98
CA SER A 197 8.64 1.50 -0.70
C SER A 197 7.48 2.41 -1.08
N MET A 198 6.50 1.84 -1.77
CA MET A 198 5.20 2.45 -2.06
C MET A 198 4.06 1.68 -1.39
N ASN A 199 4.37 1.00 -0.26
CA ASN A 199 3.42 0.21 0.54
C ASN A 199 2.81 -1.01 -0.16
N LEU A 200 3.45 -1.53 -1.21
CA LEU A 200 3.09 -2.81 -1.79
C LEU A 200 3.92 -3.92 -1.13
N PHE A 201 3.32 -4.60 -0.18
CA PHE A 201 3.90 -5.74 0.54
C PHE A 201 3.14 -7.02 0.25
N GLY A 202 3.81 -8.15 0.29
CA GLY A 202 3.23 -9.48 0.22
C GLY A 202 3.52 -10.28 1.48
N PHE A 203 2.49 -10.90 2.03
CA PHE A 203 2.54 -11.62 3.29
C PHE A 203 1.91 -13.00 3.18
N THR A 204 2.32 -13.88 4.08
CA THR A 204 1.57 -15.09 4.42
C THR A 204 0.59 -14.77 5.57
N PRO A 205 -0.39 -15.66 5.87
CA PRO A 205 -1.32 -15.45 6.99
C PRO A 205 -0.64 -15.28 8.37
N SER A 206 0.62 -15.70 8.52
CA SER A 206 1.39 -15.48 9.74
C SER A 206 1.50 -14.00 10.12
N PHE A 207 1.53 -13.11 9.14
CA PHE A 207 1.57 -11.67 9.39
C PHE A 207 0.36 -11.16 10.17
N VAL A 208 -0.83 -11.67 9.87
CA VAL A 208 -2.06 -11.32 10.60
C VAL A 208 -1.95 -11.71 12.09
N GLN A 209 -1.37 -12.88 12.36
CA GLN A 209 -1.15 -13.35 13.73
C GLN A 209 -0.16 -12.45 14.48
N GLU A 210 0.92 -12.03 13.83
CA GLU A 210 1.93 -11.14 14.41
C GLU A 210 1.39 -9.72 14.64
N VAL A 211 0.54 -9.22 13.74
CA VAL A 211 -0.16 -7.94 13.94
C VAL A 211 -1.07 -8.02 15.16
N ARG A 212 -1.84 -9.10 15.28
CA ARG A 212 -2.73 -9.32 16.43
C ARG A 212 -1.94 -9.39 17.74
N ALA A 213 -0.85 -10.16 17.75
CA ALA A 213 -0.02 -10.32 18.95
C ALA A 213 0.64 -9.02 19.40
N GLY A 214 1.05 -8.17 18.45
CA GLY A 214 1.73 -6.91 18.73
C GLY A 214 0.79 -5.74 19.06
N PHE A 215 -0.48 -5.83 18.69
CA PHE A 215 -1.42 -4.71 18.84
C PHE A 215 -1.64 -4.24 20.29
N PRO A 216 -1.79 -5.12 21.31
CA PRO A 216 -1.89 -4.69 22.70
C PRO A 216 -0.67 -3.89 23.20
N ALA A 217 0.54 -4.30 22.84
CA ALA A 217 1.76 -3.58 23.22
C ALA A 217 1.81 -2.18 22.56
N PHE A 218 1.43 -2.09 21.29
CA PHE A 218 1.28 -0.81 20.62
C PHE A 218 0.25 0.08 21.31
N LEU A 219 -0.95 -0.46 21.63
CA LEU A 219 -2.02 0.30 22.30
C LEU A 219 -1.56 0.86 23.64
N LYS A 220 -0.85 0.06 24.44
CA LYS A 220 -0.33 0.52 25.74
C LYS A 220 0.53 1.78 25.59
N GLY A 221 1.44 1.81 24.60
CA GLY A 221 2.25 2.98 24.30
C GLY A 221 1.42 4.15 23.75
N ALA A 222 0.55 3.87 22.76
CA ALA A 222 -0.28 4.90 22.14
C ALA A 222 -1.23 5.57 23.13
N MET A 223 -1.84 4.79 24.05
CA MET A 223 -2.71 5.35 25.11
C MET A 223 -1.96 6.28 26.05
N ALA A 224 -0.68 6.02 26.32
CA ALA A 224 0.15 6.86 27.19
C ALA A 224 0.67 8.13 26.50
N GLU A 225 1.09 8.01 25.22
CA GLU A 225 1.86 9.08 24.56
C GLU A 225 1.02 9.88 23.56
N ASN A 226 0.13 9.22 22.81
CA ASN A 226 -0.63 9.84 21.72
C ASN A 226 -1.99 9.17 21.52
N PRO A 227 -2.91 9.24 22.50
CA PRO A 227 -4.16 8.48 22.47
C PRO A 227 -5.09 8.85 21.31
N LEU A 228 -5.04 10.09 20.82
CA LEU A 228 -5.93 10.57 19.77
C LEU A 228 -5.42 10.35 18.35
N LYS A 229 -4.09 10.21 18.17
CA LYS A 229 -3.47 10.20 16.83
C LYS A 229 -2.48 9.05 16.61
N GLY A 230 -2.11 8.27 17.63
CA GLY A 230 -1.21 7.13 17.50
C GLY A 230 -1.70 6.16 16.42
N GLU A 231 -0.80 5.68 15.57
CA GLU A 231 -1.11 4.75 14.47
C GLU A 231 -0.19 3.54 14.49
N TYR A 232 -0.77 2.36 14.39
CA TYR A 232 -0.08 1.10 14.23
C TYR A 232 0.20 0.88 12.74
N PHE A 233 1.38 1.27 12.31
CA PHE A 233 1.77 1.20 10.92
C PHE A 233 2.25 -0.19 10.51
N LEU A 234 1.84 -0.64 9.34
CA LEU A 234 2.28 -1.90 8.74
C LEU A 234 3.81 -1.97 8.61
N PRO A 235 4.53 -0.96 8.11
CA PRO A 235 5.99 -1.01 8.03
C PRO A 235 6.67 -1.16 9.39
N SER A 236 6.08 -0.67 10.47
CA SER A 236 6.66 -0.83 11.82
C SER A 236 6.61 -2.28 12.29
N VAL A 237 5.53 -3.01 11.95
CA VAL A 237 5.43 -4.45 12.22
C VAL A 237 6.46 -5.22 11.41
N VAL A 238 6.61 -4.91 10.14
CA VAL A 238 7.63 -5.50 9.26
C VAL A 238 9.02 -5.31 9.85
N SER A 239 9.39 -4.08 10.22
CA SER A 239 10.70 -3.76 10.82
C SER A 239 10.94 -4.51 12.12
N ARG A 240 9.92 -4.62 12.97
CA ARG A 240 9.98 -5.39 14.21
C ARG A 240 10.29 -6.87 13.93
N LEU A 241 9.57 -7.49 13.00
CA LEU A 241 9.74 -8.91 12.67
C LEU A 241 11.10 -9.21 12.05
N ILE A 242 11.64 -8.31 11.23
CA ILE A 242 13.00 -8.40 10.70
C ILE A 242 14.00 -8.30 11.86
N GLY A 243 13.85 -7.32 12.74
CA GLY A 243 14.74 -7.11 13.88
C GLY A 243 14.72 -8.26 14.90
N GLU A 244 13.58 -8.93 15.05
CA GLU A 244 13.43 -10.15 15.89
C GLU A 244 13.96 -11.43 15.21
N GLY A 245 14.39 -11.34 13.94
CA GLY A 245 14.84 -12.52 13.18
C GLY A 245 13.72 -13.49 12.84
N LYS A 246 12.46 -13.07 12.87
CA LYS A 246 11.29 -13.90 12.57
C LYS A 246 10.91 -13.90 11.10
N ALA A 247 11.11 -12.78 10.42
CA ALA A 247 10.75 -12.62 9.02
C ALA A 247 11.92 -12.13 8.19
N ARG A 248 11.91 -12.52 6.93
CA ARG A 248 12.69 -11.88 5.88
C ARG A 248 11.76 -11.39 4.78
N VAL A 249 12.10 -10.26 4.20
CA VAL A 249 11.27 -9.58 3.20
C VAL A 249 12.08 -9.43 1.93
N LYS A 250 11.75 -10.21 0.90
CA LYS A 250 12.41 -10.11 -0.40
C LYS A 250 12.06 -8.78 -1.05
N VAL A 251 13.05 -8.02 -1.48
CA VAL A 251 12.85 -6.80 -2.25
C VAL A 251 12.75 -7.18 -3.73
N LEU A 252 11.52 -7.17 -4.23
CA LEU A 252 11.22 -7.30 -5.66
C LEU A 252 11.26 -5.91 -6.29
N THR A 253 11.49 -5.84 -7.60
CA THR A 253 11.58 -4.57 -8.32
C THR A 253 10.56 -4.51 -9.44
N SER A 254 9.96 -3.34 -9.63
CA SER A 254 9.09 -3.05 -10.77
C SER A 254 9.73 -1.98 -11.65
N PRO A 255 9.77 -2.15 -12.99
CA PRO A 255 10.17 -1.13 -13.92
C PRO A 255 9.08 -0.09 -14.18
N ASP A 256 7.86 -0.36 -13.73
CA ASP A 256 6.71 0.50 -14.01
C ASP A 256 6.82 1.82 -13.24
N LYS A 257 6.28 2.87 -13.82
CA LYS A 257 6.11 4.13 -13.13
C LYS A 257 4.89 4.04 -12.20
N TRP A 258 5.13 4.40 -10.95
CA TRP A 258 4.06 4.56 -9.97
C TRP A 258 3.33 5.89 -10.20
N TYR A 259 2.03 5.92 -9.98
CA TYR A 259 1.22 7.15 -10.00
C TYR A 259 0.30 7.18 -8.78
N GLY A 260 0.17 8.37 -8.19
CA GLY A 260 -0.78 8.65 -7.12
C GLY A 260 -1.20 10.12 -7.20
N VAL A 261 -2.31 10.45 -6.55
CA VAL A 261 -2.80 11.82 -6.46
C VAL A 261 -2.40 12.38 -5.10
N THR A 262 -1.14 12.80 -4.98
CA THR A 262 -0.63 13.50 -3.78
C THR A 262 -1.15 14.94 -3.76
N TYR A 263 -1.05 15.60 -4.89
CA TYR A 263 -1.57 16.94 -5.14
C TYR A 263 -2.71 16.90 -6.16
N GLN A 264 -3.65 17.85 -6.11
CA GLN A 264 -4.72 17.90 -7.11
C GLN A 264 -4.18 18.03 -8.54
N GLN A 265 -3.04 18.70 -8.69
CA GLN A 265 -2.34 18.87 -9.97
C GLN A 265 -1.77 17.55 -10.52
N ASP A 266 -1.61 16.51 -9.70
CA ASP A 266 -1.16 15.19 -10.17
C ASP A 266 -2.26 14.45 -10.93
N LYS A 267 -3.54 14.72 -10.66
CA LYS A 267 -4.66 14.01 -11.29
C LYS A 267 -4.66 14.06 -12.82
N PRO A 268 -4.48 15.21 -13.48
CA PRO A 268 -4.38 15.25 -14.95
C PRO A 268 -3.23 14.39 -15.50
N VAL A 269 -2.10 14.30 -14.76
CA VAL A 269 -0.95 13.46 -15.14
C VAL A 269 -1.34 11.98 -15.08
N VAL A 270 -2.03 11.56 -14.03
CA VAL A 270 -2.53 10.18 -13.88
C VAL A 270 -3.50 9.83 -15.01
N VAL A 271 -4.49 10.71 -15.26
CA VAL A 271 -5.48 10.51 -16.34
C VAL A 271 -4.79 10.36 -17.69
N ALA A 272 -3.85 11.26 -18.03
CA ALA A 272 -3.12 11.21 -19.29
C ALA A 272 -2.26 9.93 -19.41
N ALA A 273 -1.61 9.49 -18.32
CA ALA A 273 -0.81 8.29 -18.31
C ALA A 273 -1.66 7.02 -18.53
N LEU A 274 -2.82 6.92 -17.89
CA LEU A 274 -3.73 5.78 -18.05
C LEU A 274 -4.37 5.76 -19.45
N ALA A 275 -4.74 6.93 -20.00
CA ALA A 275 -5.22 7.05 -21.38
C ALA A 275 -4.16 6.60 -22.39
N ALA A 276 -2.89 7.00 -22.21
CA ALA A 276 -1.78 6.55 -23.06
C ALA A 276 -1.59 5.03 -22.99
N LYS A 277 -1.63 4.43 -21.79
CA LYS A 277 -1.54 2.97 -21.61
C LYS A 277 -2.71 2.23 -22.28
N THR A 278 -3.89 2.79 -22.26
CA THR A 278 -5.05 2.25 -23.00
C THR A 278 -4.83 2.34 -24.52
N ALA A 279 -4.34 3.48 -25.01
CA ALA A 279 -4.02 3.65 -26.43
C ALA A 279 -2.92 2.71 -26.92
N GLU A 280 -1.95 2.38 -26.06
CA GLU A 280 -0.87 1.41 -26.31
C GLU A 280 -1.34 -0.06 -26.21
N GLY A 281 -2.59 -0.31 -25.81
CA GLY A 281 -3.17 -1.65 -25.69
C GLY A 281 -2.82 -2.38 -24.40
N LEU A 282 -2.26 -1.71 -23.40
CA LEU A 282 -2.01 -2.31 -22.09
C LEU A 282 -3.31 -2.60 -21.34
N TYR A 283 -4.27 -1.69 -21.46
CA TYR A 283 -5.63 -1.82 -20.95
C TYR A 283 -6.65 -1.74 -22.09
N PRO A 284 -7.79 -2.44 -21.98
CA PRO A 284 -8.89 -2.24 -22.90
C PRO A 284 -9.55 -0.86 -22.66
N ASP A 285 -10.20 -0.33 -23.67
CA ASP A 285 -11.09 0.82 -23.52
C ASP A 285 -12.35 0.36 -22.77
N GLY A 286 -12.48 0.79 -21.49
CA GLY A 286 -13.46 0.22 -20.56
C GLY A 286 -12.98 -1.11 -19.97
N LEU A 287 -12.36 -1.08 -18.79
CA LEU A 287 -11.75 -2.26 -18.14
C LEU A 287 -12.72 -3.43 -17.96
N TRP A 288 -14.01 -3.16 -17.82
CA TRP A 288 -15.02 -4.11 -17.40
C TRP A 288 -16.16 -4.30 -18.41
N GLU A 289 -15.98 -3.84 -19.65
CA GLU A 289 -17.03 -3.85 -20.68
C GLU A 289 -16.99 -5.06 -21.61
N ASN A 290 -16.00 -5.98 -21.45
CA ASN A 290 -15.84 -7.17 -22.27
C ASN A 290 -16.30 -8.44 -21.56
#